data_d0e99889833b80b97c1ce1c70a24a27b
#
_entry.id   d0e99889833b80b97c1ce1c70a24a27b
#
_cell.length_a   1.000
_cell.length_b   1.000
_cell.length_c   1.000
_cell.angle_alpha   90.00
_cell.angle_beta   90.00
_cell.angle_gamma   90.00
#
_symmetry.space_group_name_H-M   'P 1'
#
loop_
_entity.id
_entity.type
_entity.pdbx_description
1 polymer ?
#
loop_
_entity_poly.entity_id
_entity_poly.type
_entity_poly.pdbx_seq_one_letter_code
_entity_poly.pdbx_strand_id
1 'polypeptide(L)'
;MWGGWEGHQPELFVEQVKNWLESEAIDYVISNDLNDYANFEFLSKFNLIIQSVTMSQLTNEQEFGLLKAISGGIGIAGAHGGLADSFRNKTNYQFMIGGQWVEHPGKIKKFKVNFLEDELTEGLEDFEIETEQYYMHYDPNIEIIATTKSV
;
A
#
# COMPACT_ATOMS: atom_id res chain seq x y z
N MET A 1 -8.33 -5.26 1.00
CA MET A 1 -7.68 -6.16 1.99
C MET A 1 -7.12 -5.33 3.13
N TRP A 2 -7.44 -5.69 4.37
CA TRP A 2 -6.99 -4.92 5.54
C TRP A 2 -6.65 -5.82 6.73
N GLY A 3 -5.88 -5.30 7.71
CA GLY A 3 -5.53 -6.03 8.92
C GLY A 3 -4.10 -5.74 9.41
N GLY A 4 -3.57 -6.65 10.22
CA GLY A 4 -2.25 -6.53 10.80
C GLY A 4 -2.25 -5.66 12.05
N TRP A 5 -1.24 -4.80 12.20
CA TRP A 5 -1.04 -4.02 13.42
C TRP A 5 -2.12 -2.94 13.64
N GLU A 6 -2.84 -3.03 14.75
CA GLU A 6 -3.94 -2.14 15.11
C GLU A 6 -3.52 -0.66 15.29
N GLY A 7 -2.24 -0.40 15.60
CA GLY A 7 -1.72 0.95 15.77
C GLY A 7 -1.82 1.84 14.52
N HIS A 8 -1.94 1.24 13.34
CA HIS A 8 -2.23 1.97 12.08
C HIS A 8 -3.72 2.14 11.79
N GLN A 9 -4.59 1.75 12.72
CA GLN A 9 -6.05 1.91 12.61
C GLN A 9 -6.60 1.46 11.24
N PRO A 10 -6.33 0.21 10.81
CA PRO A 10 -6.69 -0.25 9.47
C PRO A 10 -8.20 -0.20 9.20
N GLU A 11 -9.03 -0.30 10.23
CA GLU A 11 -10.49 -0.17 10.12
C GLU A 11 -10.92 1.24 9.67
N LEU A 12 -10.29 2.30 10.22
CA LEU A 12 -10.58 3.67 9.81
C LEU A 12 -10.15 3.92 8.36
N PHE A 13 -9.02 3.36 7.94
CA PHE A 13 -8.59 3.43 6.54
C PHE A 13 -9.63 2.76 5.62
N VAL A 14 -10.10 1.57 6.00
CA VAL A 14 -11.15 0.86 5.24
C VAL A 14 -12.43 1.68 5.15
N GLU A 15 -12.87 2.29 6.24
CA GLU A 15 -14.09 3.12 6.24
C GLU A 15 -13.95 4.32 5.29
N GLN A 16 -12.80 5.00 5.30
CA GLN A 16 -12.54 6.11 4.39
C GLN A 16 -12.52 5.68 2.93
N VAL A 17 -11.82 4.59 2.61
CA VAL A 17 -11.76 4.04 1.25
C VAL A 17 -13.15 3.58 0.79
N LYS A 18 -13.91 2.91 1.66
CA LYS A 18 -15.29 2.49 1.38
C LYS A 18 -16.17 3.69 1.00
N ASN A 19 -16.15 4.75 1.82
CA ASN A 19 -16.96 5.94 1.57
C ASN A 19 -16.61 6.59 0.23
N TRP A 20 -15.32 6.62 -0.12
CA TRP A 20 -14.87 7.11 -1.41
C TRP A 20 -15.37 6.21 -2.56
N LEU A 21 -15.20 4.89 -2.49
CA LEU A 21 -15.65 3.95 -3.52
C LEU A 21 -17.18 4.04 -3.74
N GLU A 22 -17.95 4.20 -2.66
CA GLU A 22 -19.40 4.41 -2.74
C GLU A 22 -19.75 5.74 -3.45
N SER A 23 -19.00 6.82 -3.18
CA SER A 23 -19.21 8.12 -3.84
C SER A 23 -18.93 8.08 -5.35
N GLU A 24 -17.99 7.21 -5.78
CA GLU A 24 -17.62 7.02 -7.17
C GLU A 24 -18.43 5.90 -7.87
N ALA A 25 -19.39 5.27 -7.16
CA ALA A 25 -20.17 4.14 -7.64
C ALA A 25 -19.31 2.96 -8.14
N ILE A 26 -18.21 2.68 -7.43
CA ILE A 26 -17.30 1.58 -7.73
C ILE A 26 -17.70 0.37 -6.89
N ASP A 27 -17.85 -0.78 -7.52
CA ASP A 27 -18.11 -2.05 -6.84
C ASP A 27 -16.86 -2.52 -6.09
N TYR A 28 -17.05 -2.99 -4.86
CA TYR A 28 -15.95 -3.44 -4.02
C TYR A 28 -16.32 -4.64 -3.13
N VAL A 29 -15.31 -5.33 -2.67
CA VAL A 29 -15.40 -6.35 -1.60
C VAL A 29 -14.38 -6.01 -0.53
N ILE A 30 -14.81 -6.01 0.74
CA ILE A 30 -13.93 -5.82 1.89
C ILE A 30 -13.56 -7.19 2.45
N SER A 31 -12.26 -7.46 2.60
CA SER A 31 -11.75 -8.68 3.22
C SER A 31 -10.62 -8.38 4.21
N ASN A 32 -10.59 -9.15 5.30
CA ASN A 32 -9.50 -9.22 6.26
C ASN A 32 -8.91 -10.64 6.37
N ASP A 33 -9.28 -11.52 5.47
CA ASP A 33 -8.75 -12.89 5.40
C ASP A 33 -7.64 -12.98 4.34
N LEU A 34 -6.40 -13.13 4.78
CA LEU A 34 -5.24 -13.26 3.88
C LEU A 34 -5.30 -14.54 3.01
N ASN A 35 -6.18 -15.51 3.31
CA ASN A 35 -6.38 -16.67 2.45
C ASN A 35 -6.98 -16.29 1.10
N ASP A 36 -7.66 -15.15 0.99
CA ASP A 36 -8.14 -14.63 -0.27
C ASP A 36 -7.00 -14.38 -1.27
N TYR A 37 -5.79 -14.11 -0.80
CA TYR A 37 -4.61 -13.98 -1.66
C TYR A 37 -4.19 -15.29 -2.32
N ALA A 38 -4.48 -16.45 -1.71
CA ALA A 38 -4.24 -17.75 -2.32
C ALA A 38 -5.30 -18.12 -3.37
N ASN A 39 -6.44 -17.45 -3.37
CA ASN A 39 -7.56 -17.74 -4.26
C ASN A 39 -7.49 -16.89 -5.53
N PHE A 40 -6.76 -17.37 -6.54
CA PHE A 40 -6.62 -16.67 -7.80
C PHE A 40 -7.96 -16.46 -8.54
N GLU A 41 -8.88 -17.41 -8.47
CA GLU A 41 -10.21 -17.28 -9.08
C GLU A 41 -11.01 -16.12 -8.45
N PHE A 42 -10.87 -15.95 -7.14
CA PHE A 42 -11.46 -14.81 -6.43
C PHE A 42 -10.79 -13.50 -6.84
N LEU A 43 -9.46 -13.43 -6.81
CA LEU A 43 -8.70 -12.22 -7.14
C LEU A 43 -8.94 -11.78 -8.60
N SER A 44 -9.08 -12.72 -9.53
CA SER A 44 -9.29 -12.41 -10.96
C SER A 44 -10.58 -11.67 -11.28
N LYS A 45 -11.48 -11.50 -10.30
CA LYS A 45 -12.73 -10.73 -10.45
C LYS A 45 -12.51 -9.23 -10.27
N PHE A 46 -11.33 -8.80 -9.82
CA PHE A 46 -11.01 -7.41 -9.48
C PHE A 46 -9.98 -6.83 -10.44
N ASN A 47 -10.02 -5.52 -10.61
CA ASN A 47 -9.02 -4.76 -11.37
C ASN A 47 -7.95 -4.18 -10.44
N LEU A 48 -8.27 -3.97 -9.16
CA LEU A 48 -7.39 -3.33 -8.18
C LEU A 48 -7.55 -3.99 -6.80
N ILE A 49 -6.45 -4.22 -6.14
CA ILE A 49 -6.37 -4.55 -4.73
C ILE A 49 -5.94 -3.30 -3.96
N ILE A 50 -6.80 -2.76 -3.10
CA ILE A 50 -6.41 -1.72 -2.14
C ILE A 50 -6.04 -2.41 -0.84
N GLN A 51 -4.78 -2.25 -0.41
CA GLN A 51 -4.22 -2.95 0.74
C GLN A 51 -3.88 -2.00 1.89
N SER A 52 -4.32 -2.37 3.10
CA SER A 52 -3.90 -1.77 4.37
C SER A 52 -3.63 -2.88 5.38
N VAL A 53 -2.51 -3.58 5.20
CA VAL A 53 -2.09 -4.70 6.07
C VAL A 53 -0.68 -4.42 6.57
N THR A 54 -0.52 -4.15 7.87
CA THR A 54 0.79 -3.80 8.44
C THR A 54 1.35 -4.91 9.30
N MET A 55 2.67 -5.18 9.20
CA MET A 55 3.43 -6.13 10.04
C MET A 55 2.76 -7.51 10.17
N SER A 56 2.33 -8.07 9.06
CA SER A 56 1.70 -9.38 8.99
C SER A 56 2.62 -10.41 8.31
N GLN A 57 2.09 -11.60 8.08
CA GLN A 57 2.83 -12.70 7.44
C GLN A 57 1.98 -13.36 6.39
N LEU A 58 2.61 -13.76 5.28
CA LEU A 58 1.99 -14.58 4.24
C LEU A 58 2.55 -16.01 4.29
N THR A 59 1.69 -16.98 4.03
CA THR A 59 2.14 -18.31 3.61
C THR A 59 2.75 -18.24 2.20
N ASN A 60 3.41 -19.28 1.76
CA ASN A 60 3.96 -19.32 0.40
C ASN A 60 2.84 -19.35 -0.66
N GLU A 61 1.71 -20.00 -0.35
CA GLU A 61 0.55 -20.05 -1.24
C GLU A 61 -0.12 -18.67 -1.39
N GLN A 62 -0.27 -17.94 -0.27
CA GLN A 62 -0.83 -16.58 -0.29
C GLN A 62 0.07 -15.62 -1.08
N GLU A 63 1.39 -15.66 -0.83
CA GLU A 63 2.36 -14.88 -1.60
C GLU A 63 2.30 -15.21 -3.09
N PHE A 64 2.35 -16.52 -3.44
CA PHE A 64 2.29 -16.96 -4.83
C PHE A 64 1.01 -16.49 -5.54
N GLY A 65 -0.14 -16.61 -4.89
CA GLY A 65 -1.43 -16.21 -5.46
C GLY A 65 -1.50 -14.70 -5.69
N LEU A 66 -1.03 -13.89 -4.71
CA LEU A 66 -0.95 -12.44 -4.85
C LEU A 66 -0.02 -12.04 -6.01
N LEU A 67 1.20 -12.56 -6.04
CA LEU A 67 2.18 -12.29 -7.11
C LEU A 67 1.62 -12.66 -8.49
N LYS A 68 0.95 -13.79 -8.59
CA LYS A 68 0.30 -14.24 -9.83
C LYS A 68 -0.80 -13.28 -10.27
N ALA A 69 -1.60 -12.78 -9.34
CA ALA A 69 -2.66 -11.82 -9.64
C ALA A 69 -2.10 -10.51 -10.18
N ILE A 70 -1.09 -9.94 -9.52
CA ILE A 70 -0.45 -8.69 -9.95
C ILE A 70 0.29 -8.85 -11.28
N SER A 71 1.06 -9.94 -11.46
CA SER A 71 1.71 -10.20 -12.74
C SER A 71 0.73 -10.48 -13.89
N GLY A 72 -0.50 -10.86 -13.55
CA GLY A 72 -1.61 -11.02 -14.49
C GLY A 72 -2.31 -9.72 -14.87
N GLY A 73 -1.90 -8.57 -14.31
CA GLY A 73 -2.43 -7.24 -14.65
C GLY A 73 -3.41 -6.65 -13.64
N ILE A 74 -3.63 -7.28 -12.49
CA ILE A 74 -4.39 -6.67 -11.40
C ILE A 74 -3.52 -5.62 -10.70
N GLY A 75 -4.03 -4.40 -10.53
CA GLY A 75 -3.32 -3.35 -9.81
C GLY A 75 -3.24 -3.62 -8.30
N ILE A 76 -2.22 -3.07 -7.65
CA ILE A 76 -2.16 -3.00 -6.19
C ILE A 76 -1.88 -1.56 -5.76
N ALA A 77 -2.63 -1.08 -4.78
CA ALA A 77 -2.43 0.23 -4.17
C ALA A 77 -2.52 0.12 -2.64
N GLY A 78 -1.87 1.04 -1.96
CA GLY A 78 -1.91 1.12 -0.50
C GLY A 78 -1.12 2.31 0.00
N ALA A 79 -1.23 2.58 1.29
CA ALA A 79 -0.57 3.71 1.91
C ALA A 79 0.27 3.29 3.10
N HIS A 80 1.38 4.00 3.31
CA HIS A 80 2.20 3.91 4.51
C HIS A 80 2.63 2.45 4.82
N GLY A 81 2.60 2.05 6.09
CA GLY A 81 2.91 0.68 6.50
C GLY A 81 1.91 -0.38 6.02
N GLY A 82 0.71 0.04 5.61
CA GLY A 82 -0.28 -0.87 5.04
C GLY A 82 0.09 -1.46 3.69
N LEU A 83 1.13 -0.92 3.03
CA LEU A 83 1.74 -1.47 1.82
C LEU A 83 3.24 -1.75 2.02
N ALA A 84 4.00 -0.73 2.44
CA ALA A 84 5.47 -0.81 2.47
C ALA A 84 6.03 -1.62 3.65
N ASP A 85 5.23 -1.85 4.69
CA ASP A 85 5.61 -2.61 5.90
C ASP A 85 4.70 -3.83 6.16
N SER A 86 4.10 -4.38 5.12
CA SER A 86 3.10 -5.44 5.26
C SER A 86 3.72 -6.79 5.59
N PHE A 87 4.70 -7.24 4.80
CA PHE A 87 5.24 -8.59 4.86
C PHE A 87 6.77 -8.57 4.79
N ARG A 88 7.41 -8.15 5.89
CA ARG A 88 8.86 -7.90 5.98
C ARG A 88 9.75 -9.07 5.59
N ASN A 89 9.27 -10.31 5.74
CA ASN A 89 10.02 -11.53 5.42
C ASN A 89 9.78 -12.05 4.01
N LYS A 90 9.04 -11.31 3.16
CA LYS A 90 8.65 -11.72 1.82
C LYS A 90 9.35 -10.89 0.75
N THR A 91 10.53 -11.34 0.32
CA THR A 91 11.36 -10.62 -0.64
C THR A 91 10.66 -10.41 -1.99
N ASN A 92 9.91 -11.41 -2.47
CA ASN A 92 9.18 -11.27 -3.73
C ASN A 92 8.04 -10.25 -3.62
N TYR A 93 7.38 -10.16 -2.47
CA TYR A 93 6.39 -9.12 -2.21
C TYR A 93 7.04 -7.73 -2.25
N GLN A 94 8.18 -7.54 -1.58
CA GLN A 94 8.90 -6.27 -1.56
C GLN A 94 9.37 -5.86 -2.95
N PHE A 95 9.84 -6.82 -3.75
CA PHE A 95 10.19 -6.59 -5.14
C PHE A 95 8.96 -6.20 -5.98
N MET A 96 7.83 -6.87 -5.78
CA MET A 96 6.57 -6.59 -6.49
C MET A 96 6.07 -5.16 -6.25
N ILE A 97 6.11 -4.68 -5.00
CA ILE A 97 5.68 -3.31 -4.66
C ILE A 97 6.75 -2.25 -4.92
N GLY A 98 7.97 -2.67 -5.27
CA GLY A 98 9.08 -1.78 -5.59
C GLY A 98 9.75 -1.14 -4.38
N GLY A 99 9.55 -1.62 -3.16
CA GLY A 99 10.19 -1.04 -1.99
C GLY A 99 9.96 -1.77 -0.68
N GLN A 100 10.69 -1.31 0.34
CA GLN A 100 10.62 -1.85 1.69
C GLN A 100 10.82 -0.73 2.70
N TRP A 101 9.95 -0.70 3.70
CA TRP A 101 10.18 0.09 4.89
C TRP A 101 11.40 -0.42 5.66
N VAL A 102 12.21 0.52 6.15
CA VAL A 102 13.39 0.23 6.98
C VAL A 102 13.20 0.78 8.37
N GLU A 103 12.90 2.08 8.48
CA GLU A 103 12.74 2.78 9.75
C GLU A 103 11.99 4.10 9.53
N HIS A 104 11.54 4.73 10.64
CA HIS A 104 11.04 6.10 10.69
C HIS A 104 11.89 6.97 11.63
N PRO A 105 13.06 7.45 11.18
CA PRO A 105 13.99 8.21 12.00
C PRO A 105 13.34 9.48 12.56
N GLY A 106 13.46 9.68 13.88
CA GLY A 106 12.89 10.84 14.54
C GLY A 106 11.41 10.72 14.89
N LYS A 107 10.80 9.55 14.70
CA LYS A 107 9.39 9.27 15.02
C LYS A 107 8.44 10.21 14.26
N ILE A 108 7.44 10.76 14.94
CA ILE A 108 6.51 11.74 14.36
C ILE A 108 7.21 13.09 14.22
N LYS A 109 7.19 13.66 13.04
CA LYS A 109 7.75 14.98 12.72
C LYS A 109 6.96 15.68 11.63
N LYS A 110 7.10 17.00 11.57
CA LYS A 110 6.49 17.82 10.52
C LYS A 110 7.44 17.91 9.32
N PHE A 111 6.91 17.61 8.12
CA PHE A 111 7.66 17.74 6.88
C PHE A 111 6.73 18.10 5.72
N LYS A 112 7.33 18.57 4.64
CA LYS A 112 6.61 18.92 3.42
C LYS A 112 6.69 17.75 2.44
N VAL A 113 5.54 17.40 1.85
CA VAL A 113 5.42 16.52 0.68
C VAL A 113 5.45 17.40 -0.56
N ASN A 114 6.36 17.10 -1.49
CA ASN A 114 6.47 17.81 -2.74
C ASN A 114 6.11 16.84 -3.88
N PHE A 115 5.15 17.22 -4.71
CA PHE A 115 4.79 16.45 -5.89
C PHE A 115 5.74 16.75 -7.05
N LEU A 116 6.00 15.74 -7.85
CA LEU A 116 6.67 15.86 -9.14
C LEU A 116 5.60 15.90 -10.23
N GLU A 117 5.96 16.41 -11.40
CA GLU A 117 5.04 16.47 -12.53
C GLU A 117 4.76 15.06 -13.09
N ASP A 118 3.52 14.61 -12.99
CA ASP A 118 3.04 13.30 -13.42
C ASP A 118 1.52 13.32 -13.60
N GLU A 119 0.96 12.45 -14.45
CA GLU A 119 -0.48 12.35 -14.66
C GLU A 119 -1.24 12.03 -13.38
N LEU A 120 -0.66 11.22 -12.47
CA LEU A 120 -1.26 10.85 -11.20
C LEU A 120 -1.21 11.97 -10.14
N THR A 121 -0.40 13.00 -10.37
CA THR A 121 -0.28 14.15 -9.47
C THR A 121 -0.92 15.42 -10.03
N GLU A 122 -1.56 15.34 -11.21
CA GLU A 122 -2.24 16.47 -11.82
C GLU A 122 -3.33 17.03 -10.89
N GLY A 123 -3.26 18.33 -10.62
CA GLY A 123 -4.18 19.03 -9.72
C GLY A 123 -3.90 18.86 -8.23
N LEU A 124 -2.85 18.12 -7.86
CA LEU A 124 -2.39 18.05 -6.47
C LEU A 124 -1.40 19.16 -6.17
N GLU A 125 -1.50 19.72 -4.97
CA GLU A 125 -0.59 20.76 -4.47
C GLU A 125 0.30 20.20 -3.36
N ASP A 126 1.53 20.70 -3.26
CA ASP A 126 2.43 20.40 -2.14
C ASP A 126 1.77 20.71 -0.80
N PHE A 127 1.95 19.84 0.17
CA PHE A 127 1.35 20.03 1.49
C PHE A 127 2.31 19.69 2.64
N GLU A 128 2.00 20.18 3.82
CA GLU A 128 2.69 19.82 5.06
C GLU A 128 1.89 18.77 5.83
N ILE A 129 2.60 17.81 6.40
CA ILE A 129 2.02 16.77 7.26
C ILE A 129 2.89 16.55 8.49
N GLU A 130 2.28 16.16 9.59
CA GLU A 130 2.95 15.73 10.80
C GLU A 130 2.67 14.26 11.05
N THR A 131 3.65 13.41 10.76
CA THR A 131 3.54 11.95 10.85
C THR A 131 4.94 11.31 10.88
N GLU A 132 5.00 9.98 10.79
CA GLU A 132 6.24 9.24 10.59
C GLU A 132 6.79 9.48 9.18
N GLN A 133 8.02 9.96 9.08
CA GLN A 133 8.73 10.05 7.81
C GLN A 133 9.51 8.76 7.59
N TYR A 134 9.12 7.97 6.59
CA TYR A 134 9.74 6.69 6.32
C TYR A 134 11.10 6.84 5.63
N TYR A 135 12.09 6.12 6.15
CA TYR A 135 13.27 5.72 5.41
C TYR A 135 12.99 4.40 4.71
N MET A 136 13.09 4.40 3.39
CA MET A 136 12.74 3.29 2.51
C MET A 136 13.94 2.80 1.72
N HIS A 137 14.09 1.49 1.56
CA HIS A 137 14.77 0.97 0.39
C HIS A 137 13.76 0.84 -0.74
N TYR A 138 14.12 1.25 -1.93
CA TYR A 138 13.24 1.18 -3.09
C TYR A 138 14.01 0.71 -4.34
N ASP A 139 13.28 0.07 -5.25
CA ASP A 139 13.82 -0.40 -6.52
C ASP A 139 14.04 0.80 -7.45
N PRO A 140 15.20 0.90 -8.15
CA PRO A 140 15.47 2.02 -9.06
C PRO A 140 14.57 2.07 -10.30
N ASN A 141 13.77 1.01 -10.55
CA ASN A 141 12.83 0.99 -11.67
C ASN A 141 11.44 1.57 -11.33
N ILE A 142 11.18 1.92 -10.04
CA ILE A 142 9.92 2.60 -9.71
C ILE A 142 9.97 4.05 -10.16
N GLU A 143 8.82 4.57 -10.54
CA GLU A 143 8.62 6.00 -10.78
C GLU A 143 8.29 6.71 -9.47
N ILE A 144 9.06 7.73 -9.14
CA ILE A 144 8.84 8.53 -7.93
C ILE A 144 8.07 9.78 -8.32
N ILE A 145 6.84 9.90 -7.86
CA ILE A 145 5.94 11.01 -8.18
C ILE A 145 5.76 12.01 -7.01
N ALA A 146 6.26 11.68 -5.84
CA ALA A 146 6.28 12.59 -4.71
C ALA A 146 7.52 12.36 -3.84
N THR A 147 8.03 13.41 -3.21
CA THR A 147 9.23 13.34 -2.37
C THR A 147 9.05 14.12 -1.08
N THR A 148 9.81 13.73 -0.05
CA THR A 148 9.98 14.50 1.18
C THR A 148 11.46 14.75 1.44
N LYS A 149 11.82 15.91 1.99
CA LYS A 149 13.20 16.11 2.45
C LYS A 149 13.38 15.46 3.81
N SER A 150 14.50 14.77 3.99
CA SER A 150 14.92 14.31 5.32
C SER A 150 15.12 15.50 6.24
N VAL A 151 14.54 15.47 7.42
CA VAL A 151 14.59 16.54 8.44
C VAL A 151 15.41 16.06 9.62
#